data_95d682cf6d5bce23716a81f5e330520f
#
_entry.id   95d682cf6d5bce23716a81f5e330520f
#
_cell.length_a   1.000
_cell.length_b   1.000
_cell.length_c   1.000
_cell.angle_alpha   90.00
_cell.angle_beta   90.00
_cell.angle_gamma   90.00
#
_symmetry.space_group_name_H-M   'P 1'
#
loop_
_entity.id
_entity.type
_entity.pdbx_description
1 polymer ?
#
loop_
_entity_poly.entity_id
_entity_poly.type
_entity_poly.pdbx_seq_one_letter_code
_entity_poly.pdbx_strand_id
1 'polypeptide(L)' 'MNIKPSASIRQNYNEIATMCRESGEPVYLTKNGEGDLVVMDIHAFSRREKMLS' A
#
# COMPACT_ATOMS: atom_id res chain seq x y z
N MET A 1 -9.47 -4.27 -4.15
CA MET A 1 -8.04 -4.02 -4.35
C MET A 1 -7.81 -2.54 -4.65
N ASN A 2 -6.91 -1.90 -3.93
CA ASN A 2 -6.62 -0.48 -4.13
C ASN A 2 -5.40 -0.32 -5.03
N ILE A 3 -5.59 0.36 -6.14
CA ILE A 3 -4.54 0.60 -7.13
C ILE A 3 -4.45 2.10 -7.36
N LYS A 4 -3.26 2.65 -7.24
CA LYS A 4 -3.01 4.08 -7.43
C LYS A 4 -1.75 4.27 -8.26
N PRO A 5 -1.63 5.39 -9.00
CA PRO A 5 -0.36 5.70 -9.66
C PRO A 5 0.74 5.93 -8.63
N SER A 6 1.96 5.48 -8.92
CA SER A 6 3.10 5.67 -8.02
C SER A 6 3.32 7.14 -7.69
N ALA A 7 3.05 8.05 -8.62
CA ALA A 7 3.20 9.48 -8.39
C ALA A 7 2.30 10.00 -7.27
N SER A 8 1.18 9.30 -6.98
CA SER A 8 0.26 9.71 -5.93
C SER A 8 0.87 9.69 -4.54
N ILE A 9 1.90 8.87 -4.32
CA ILE A 9 2.52 8.78 -2.99
C ILE A 9 3.19 10.09 -2.58
N ARG A 10 3.64 10.85 -3.55
CA ARG A 10 4.24 12.16 -3.32
C ARG A 10 3.23 13.21 -2.89
N GLN A 11 2.09 13.22 -3.58
CA GLN A 11 1.07 14.25 -3.41
C GLN A 11 0.04 13.90 -2.36
N ASN A 12 -0.27 12.63 -2.19
CA ASN A 12 -1.36 12.17 -1.36
C ASN A 12 -0.90 11.16 -0.32
N TYR A 13 0.29 11.36 0.22
CA TYR A 13 0.86 10.41 1.18
C TYR A 13 -0.09 10.14 2.35
N ASN A 14 -0.62 11.20 2.97
CA ASN A 14 -1.48 11.05 4.15
C ASN A 14 -2.74 10.25 3.83
N GLU A 15 -3.33 10.51 2.68
CA GLU A 15 -4.53 9.79 2.25
C GLU A 15 -4.24 8.31 2.04
N ILE A 16 -3.15 8.00 1.35
CA ILE A 16 -2.76 6.61 1.10
C ILE A 16 -2.41 5.91 2.41
N ALA A 17 -1.69 6.60 3.30
CA ALA A 17 -1.33 6.04 4.60
C ALA A 17 -2.58 5.71 5.43
N THR A 18 -3.56 6.59 5.42
CA THR A 18 -4.83 6.37 6.12
C THR A 18 -5.56 5.15 5.56
N MET A 19 -5.61 5.03 4.23
CA MET A 19 -6.22 3.86 3.59
C MET A 19 -5.54 2.57 4.03
N CYS A 20 -4.22 2.57 4.07
CA CYS A 20 -3.46 1.38 4.47
C CYS A 20 -3.73 1.00 5.92
N ARG A 21 -3.79 2.00 6.82
CA ARG A 21 -4.03 1.74 8.24
C ARG A 21 -5.44 1.26 8.52
N GLU A 22 -6.42 1.88 7.88
CA GLU A 22 -7.81 1.52 8.11
C GLU A 22 -8.19 0.18 7.51
N SER A 23 -7.70 -0.13 6.32
CA SER A 23 -8.05 -1.37 5.65
C SER A 23 -7.21 -2.57 6.10
N GLY A 24 -5.97 -2.32 6.52
CA GLY A 24 -5.02 -3.39 6.78
C GLY A 24 -4.58 -4.12 5.51
N GLU A 25 -4.97 -3.59 4.34
CA GLU A 25 -4.68 -4.19 3.05
C GLU A 25 -3.61 -3.39 2.32
N PRO A 26 -2.87 -4.01 1.40
CA PRO A 26 -1.87 -3.27 0.63
C PRO A 26 -2.53 -2.38 -0.42
N VAL A 27 -1.85 -1.27 -0.73
CA VAL A 27 -2.19 -0.42 -1.87
C VAL A 27 -1.11 -0.65 -2.93
N TYR A 28 -1.54 -1.01 -4.12
CA TYR A 28 -0.62 -1.32 -5.20
C TYR A 28 -0.37 -0.05 -6.02
N LEU A 29 0.90 0.28 -6.19
CA LEU A 29 1.29 1.46 -6.96
C LEU A 29 1.75 1.01 -8.34
N THR A 30 1.30 1.74 -9.36
CA THR A 30 1.62 1.41 -10.74
C THR A 30 2.35 2.55 -11.42
N LYS A 31 3.12 2.22 -12.43
CA LYS A 31 3.84 3.18 -13.25
C LYS A 31 3.74 2.71 -14.70
N ASN A 32 3.25 3.58 -15.57
CA ASN A 32 3.08 3.25 -16.99
C ASN A 32 2.22 1.99 -17.20
N GLY A 33 1.20 1.82 -16.36
CA GLY A 33 0.29 0.68 -16.46
C GLY A 33 0.80 -0.62 -15.90
N GLU A 34 2.00 -0.63 -15.30
CA GLU A 34 2.60 -1.83 -14.74
C GLU A 34 2.78 -1.70 -13.23
N GLY A 35 2.76 -2.84 -12.55
CA GLY A 35 3.02 -2.87 -11.12
C GLY A 35 4.42 -2.33 -10.81
N ASP A 36 4.50 -1.44 -9.84
CA ASP A 36 5.74 -0.78 -9.47
C ASP A 36 6.11 -1.07 -8.01
N LEU A 37 5.26 -0.66 -7.08
CA LEU A 37 5.51 -0.79 -5.65
C LEU A 37 4.24 -1.21 -4.94
N VAL A 38 4.41 -1.65 -3.70
CA VAL A 38 3.30 -1.96 -2.80
C VAL A 38 3.52 -1.17 -1.52
N VAL A 39 2.47 -0.52 -1.02
CA VAL A 39 2.50 0.22 0.24
C VAL A 39 1.55 -0.45 1.22
N MET A 40 1.98 -0.60 2.46
CA MET A 40 1.17 -1.29 3.46
C MET A 40 1.48 -0.75 4.85
N ASP A 41 0.49 -0.79 5.74
CA ASP A 41 0.72 -0.46 7.13
C ASP A 41 1.70 -1.45 7.75
N ILE A 42 2.67 -0.94 8.51
CA ILE A 42 3.75 -1.79 9.04
C ILE A 42 3.22 -2.86 10.00
N HIS A 43 2.20 -2.56 10.79
CA HIS A 43 1.64 -3.54 11.72
C HIS A 43 0.88 -4.64 10.98
N ALA A 44 0.15 -4.26 9.93
CA ALA A 44 -0.54 -5.23 9.08
C ALA A 44 0.45 -6.14 8.37
N PHE A 45 1.54 -5.56 7.89
CA PHE A 45 2.60 -6.33 7.23
C PHE A 45 3.24 -7.32 8.20
N SER A 46 3.53 -6.89 9.42
CA SER A 46 4.11 -7.77 10.45
C SER A 46 3.20 -8.95 10.78
N ARG A 47 1.90 -8.70 10.89
CA ARG A 47 0.94 -9.78 11.14
C ARG A 47 0.93 -10.78 10.01
N ARG A 48 1.01 -10.29 8.78
CA ARG A 48 1.02 -11.13 7.59
C ARG A 48 2.26 -12.02 7.56
N GLU A 49 3.43 -11.49 7.90
CA GLU A 49 4.66 -12.27 7.97
C GLU A 49 4.58 -13.38 9.01
N LYS A 50 4.01 -13.07 10.17
CA LYS A 50 3.85 -14.06 11.22
C LYS A 50 2.95 -15.21 10.79
N MET A 51 1.96 -14.94 9.98
CA MET A 51 1.06 -15.98 9.48
C MET A 51 1.75 -16.86 8.45
N LEU A 52 2.74 -16.34 7.76
CA LEU A 52 3.46 -17.08 6.71
C LEU A 52 4.68 -17.83 7.21
N SER A 53 5.12 -17.55 8.42
CA SER A 53 6.35 -18.18 8.97
C SER A 53 6.08 -19.38 9.88
#